data_9f605e5486226fc5bf49fbd1e35d012b
#
_entry.id   9f605e5486226fc5bf49fbd1e35d012b
#
_cell.length_a   1.000
_cell.length_b   1.000
_cell.length_c   1.000
_cell.angle_alpha   90.00
_cell.angle_beta   90.00
_cell.angle_gamma   90.00
#
_symmetry.space_group_name_H-M   'P 1'
#
loop_
_entity.id
_entity.type
_entity.pdbx_description
1 polymer ?
#
loop_
_entity_poly.entity_id
_entity_poly.type
_entity_poly.pdbx_seq_one_letter_code
_entity_poly.pdbx_strand_id
1 'polypeptide(L)'
;MYRILALLVLTLTLPTATFAKDKYQRPGPIRLTHDGEKWAEKTLRRMSVQERVGQVFMIWCRASFLNVENPEYLQLLDDMRKYHVGSFAMTVRVDGPYLLRSEPYEAAELLNHLQSESKLPLLFAADFERGVPMRLMGATVFPHAMAFGGDGKPGDAEAFGRITGEEARAIGIHWNFFPDADVNSNPANPIINTRSFGENPGQVGDLVAAYIKGAHEAGMLTTVKHFPGHGDTATDSHLGVASVTGDRAHLDSIELPPFRRAVEAGVDSVMVAHVTVPALDSDPNHVATISPVMVSDLLEKQLGFGGIIVTDALDMAGLTHLFANDIGRAAVEAFKAGNDLLLIPADFPASYNAMVKAVESGEISPERLDCSVLKILKAKASLDLQKARLVDVNAIATSVGRPENLAFGQRVADDAVTLVRDNGKVLPLKSKGTGKAGLPYTTQEETHNQVVAVVFSDDVRTESGRAFSRELRARIPDARVMYVDPRIAAGMSSEVLKAVDDAETVIAAVYAVPSAGKMANTVAMTDESGALLQQLLDHGAAKTEVVAMGNPYLAANFPKVENYMCTFSNASVSEISAVKALFGEIAIRGRLPVSIPQVAERGTGISRPAQVVGGGPQHAQK
;
A
#
# COMPACT_ATOMS: atom_id res chain seq x y z
N MET A 1 32.08 10.64 -85.53
CA MET A 1 31.27 9.77 -84.64
C MET A 1 31.75 9.95 -83.21
N TYR A 2 31.12 10.92 -82.50
CA TYR A 2 31.39 11.10 -81.05
C TYR A 2 30.11 10.82 -80.30
N ARG A 3 30.18 9.80 -79.40
CA ARG A 3 29.11 9.49 -78.44
C ARG A 3 29.31 10.31 -77.18
N ILE A 4 28.35 11.17 -76.90
CA ILE A 4 28.26 11.91 -75.60
C ILE A 4 27.60 11.01 -74.60
N LEU A 5 28.31 10.70 -73.47
CA LEU A 5 27.81 10.00 -72.35
C LEU A 5 27.22 11.03 -71.37
N ALA A 6 25.90 11.02 -71.18
CA ALA A 6 25.23 11.89 -70.23
C ALA A 6 25.29 11.18 -68.83
N LEU A 7 25.98 11.79 -67.87
CA LEU A 7 26.03 11.35 -66.47
C LEU A 7 24.79 11.90 -65.75
N LEU A 8 23.86 11.02 -65.39
CA LEU A 8 22.70 11.38 -64.56
C LEU A 8 23.17 11.41 -63.10
N VAL A 9 23.32 12.60 -62.54
CA VAL A 9 23.57 12.79 -61.10
C VAL A 9 22.24 12.70 -60.39
N LEU A 10 21.97 11.58 -59.74
CA LEU A 10 20.83 11.38 -58.85
C LEU A 10 21.14 12.01 -57.49
N THR A 11 20.66 13.22 -57.22
CA THR A 11 20.74 13.85 -55.93
C THR A 11 19.72 13.18 -54.98
N LEU A 12 20.19 12.25 -54.11
CA LEU A 12 19.41 11.77 -52.98
C LEU A 12 19.24 12.93 -52.01
N THR A 13 18.10 13.57 -52.04
CA THR A 13 17.64 14.41 -50.93
C THR A 13 17.17 13.48 -49.80
N LEU A 14 18.03 13.21 -48.82
CA LEU A 14 17.62 12.63 -47.54
C LEU A 14 16.64 13.61 -46.88
N PRO A 15 15.46 13.16 -46.46
CA PRO A 15 14.59 14.01 -45.69
C PRO A 15 15.31 14.35 -44.39
N THR A 16 15.61 15.62 -44.18
CA THR A 16 16.01 16.12 -42.86
C THR A 16 14.84 15.87 -41.92
N ALA A 17 14.89 14.76 -41.22
CA ALA A 17 13.94 14.45 -40.16
C ALA A 17 13.97 15.60 -39.15
N THR A 18 12.83 16.18 -38.94
CA THR A 18 12.58 17.20 -37.94
C THR A 18 12.70 16.57 -36.52
N PHE A 19 13.93 16.34 -36.08
CA PHE A 19 14.25 15.81 -34.72
C PHE A 19 13.85 16.76 -33.58
N ALA A 20 13.41 17.96 -33.86
CA ALA A 20 13.06 18.96 -32.85
C ALA A 20 11.69 18.74 -32.20
N LYS A 21 10.77 17.96 -32.78
CA LYS A 21 9.45 17.66 -32.19
C LYS A 21 9.44 16.41 -31.32
N ASP A 22 10.31 15.44 -31.59
CA ASP A 22 10.35 14.17 -30.85
C ASP A 22 11.15 14.21 -29.55
N LYS A 23 11.83 15.33 -29.26
CA LYS A 23 12.72 15.46 -28.10
C LYS A 23 12.00 15.26 -26.75
N TYR A 24 10.68 15.48 -26.70
CA TYR A 24 9.86 15.38 -25.49
C TYR A 24 8.64 14.45 -25.64
N GLN A 25 8.43 13.86 -26.78
CA GLN A 25 7.27 13.02 -27.08
C GLN A 25 7.63 11.52 -27.00
N ARG A 26 7.97 11.04 -25.79
CA ARG A 26 7.80 9.61 -25.55
C ARG A 26 6.32 9.36 -25.30
N PRO A 27 5.69 8.36 -25.95
CA PRO A 27 4.33 7.97 -25.60
C PRO A 27 4.33 7.48 -24.15
N GLY A 28 3.65 8.20 -23.29
CA GLY A 28 3.46 7.84 -21.89
C GLY A 28 2.00 7.46 -21.63
N PRO A 29 1.71 6.84 -20.49
CA PRO A 29 0.35 6.44 -20.11
C PRO A 29 -0.58 7.64 -19.87
N ILE A 30 -0.01 8.80 -19.54
CA ILE A 30 -0.78 10.01 -19.19
C ILE A 30 -1.40 10.62 -20.43
N ARG A 31 -2.72 10.48 -20.55
CA ARG A 31 -3.49 11.00 -21.70
C ARG A 31 -3.93 12.43 -21.46
N LEU A 32 -3.70 13.30 -22.44
CA LEU A 32 -3.98 14.73 -22.36
C LEU A 32 -4.94 15.17 -23.47
N THR A 33 -5.70 16.24 -23.16
CA THR A 33 -6.27 17.09 -24.20
C THR A 33 -5.17 17.93 -24.86
N HIS A 34 -5.39 18.35 -26.11
CA HIS A 34 -4.46 19.22 -26.80
C HIS A 34 -4.17 20.54 -26.05
N ASP A 35 -5.18 21.09 -25.36
CA ASP A 35 -5.01 22.30 -24.56
C ASP A 35 -4.16 22.03 -23.31
N GLY A 36 -4.31 20.85 -22.68
CA GLY A 36 -3.45 20.41 -21.56
C GLY A 36 -1.99 20.26 -21.99
N GLU A 37 -1.74 19.67 -23.16
CA GLU A 37 -0.39 19.54 -23.72
C GLU A 37 0.25 20.91 -23.99
N LYS A 38 -0.48 21.80 -24.69
CA LYS A 38 -0.03 23.17 -24.90
C LYS A 38 0.26 23.92 -23.61
N TRP A 39 -0.58 23.74 -22.60
CA TRP A 39 -0.36 24.37 -21.30
C TRP A 39 0.95 23.88 -20.68
N ALA A 40 1.19 22.57 -20.64
CA ALA A 40 2.39 21.99 -20.06
C ALA A 40 3.66 22.49 -20.74
N GLU A 41 3.71 22.44 -22.08
CA GLU A 41 4.84 22.95 -22.87
C GLU A 41 5.08 24.45 -22.70
N LYS A 42 4.00 25.25 -22.74
CA LYS A 42 4.10 26.70 -22.55
C LYS A 42 4.59 27.06 -21.15
N THR A 43 4.15 26.32 -20.15
CA THR A 43 4.57 26.50 -18.76
C THR A 43 6.06 26.21 -18.63
N LEU A 44 6.52 25.03 -19.11
CA LEU A 44 7.93 24.63 -19.08
C LEU A 44 8.86 25.70 -19.68
N ARG A 45 8.51 26.22 -20.86
CA ARG A 45 9.32 27.25 -21.56
C ARG A 45 9.51 28.56 -20.80
N ARG A 46 8.66 28.83 -19.78
CA ARG A 46 8.70 30.07 -18.99
C ARG A 46 9.40 29.88 -17.63
N MET A 47 9.70 28.65 -17.26
CA MET A 47 10.27 28.33 -15.96
C MET A 47 11.78 28.55 -15.94
N SER A 48 12.28 29.13 -14.85
CA SER A 48 13.71 29.16 -14.52
C SER A 48 14.23 27.77 -14.18
N VAL A 49 15.54 27.59 -14.07
CA VAL A 49 16.16 26.33 -13.60
C VAL A 49 15.66 26.01 -12.19
N GLN A 50 15.62 26.99 -11.30
CA GLN A 50 15.16 26.85 -9.92
C GLN A 50 13.70 26.37 -9.84
N GLU A 51 12.82 26.99 -10.64
CA GLU A 51 11.41 26.57 -10.74
C GLU A 51 11.28 25.13 -11.28
N ARG A 52 12.10 24.74 -12.28
CA ARG A 52 12.08 23.37 -12.81
C ARG A 52 12.57 22.35 -11.79
N VAL A 53 13.67 22.64 -11.09
CA VAL A 53 14.19 21.77 -10.04
C VAL A 53 13.17 21.59 -8.92
N GLY A 54 12.44 22.63 -8.51
CA GLY A 54 11.39 22.49 -7.50
C GLY A 54 10.27 21.55 -7.89
N GLN A 55 9.95 21.42 -9.20
CA GLN A 55 8.89 20.54 -9.66
C GLN A 55 9.24 19.05 -9.57
N VAL A 56 10.52 18.69 -9.58
CA VAL A 56 10.95 17.29 -9.50
C VAL A 56 11.10 16.79 -8.05
N PHE A 57 10.66 17.58 -7.07
CA PHE A 57 10.60 17.16 -5.67
C PHE A 57 9.17 17.00 -5.16
N MET A 58 8.98 15.98 -4.35
CA MET A 58 7.76 15.77 -3.55
C MET A 58 8.17 15.60 -2.10
N ILE A 59 7.67 16.48 -1.23
CA ILE A 59 7.99 16.51 0.20
C ILE A 59 6.78 16.17 1.06
N TRP A 60 6.99 15.94 2.36
CA TRP A 60 5.91 15.62 3.29
C TRP A 60 4.91 16.76 3.48
N CYS A 61 3.63 16.40 3.58
CA CYS A 61 2.55 17.23 4.09
C CYS A 61 1.70 16.39 5.05
N ARG A 62 1.55 16.85 6.29
CA ARG A 62 0.62 16.22 7.23
C ARG A 62 -0.76 16.82 7.02
N ALA A 63 -1.70 16.00 6.57
CA ALA A 63 -3.06 16.44 6.27
C ALA A 63 -3.91 16.59 7.54
N SER A 64 -3.54 17.51 8.41
CA SER A 64 -4.30 17.87 9.62
C SER A 64 -4.58 19.35 9.61
N PHE A 65 -5.54 19.80 10.40
CA PHE A 65 -5.78 21.23 10.56
C PHE A 65 -4.50 21.94 11.04
N LEU A 66 -4.10 22.98 10.31
CA LEU A 66 -3.01 23.87 10.66
C LEU A 66 -3.53 25.32 10.64
N ASN A 67 -3.41 26.01 11.78
CA ASN A 67 -3.64 27.46 11.82
C ASN A 67 -2.63 28.16 10.89
N VAL A 68 -3.04 29.27 10.27
CA VAL A 68 -2.20 30.03 9.32
C VAL A 68 -0.90 30.59 9.93
N GLU A 69 -0.81 30.69 11.25
CA GLU A 69 0.38 31.09 11.99
C GLU A 69 1.18 29.88 12.52
N ASN A 70 0.72 28.65 12.26
CA ASN A 70 1.41 27.44 12.68
C ASN A 70 2.77 27.33 11.96
N PRO A 71 3.88 27.08 12.68
CA PRO A 71 5.21 26.95 12.06
C PRO A 71 5.28 25.91 10.94
N GLU A 72 4.54 24.80 11.06
CA GLU A 72 4.49 23.76 10.01
C GLU A 72 3.81 24.30 8.74
N TYR A 73 2.71 25.04 8.87
CA TYR A 73 2.04 25.68 7.73
C TYR A 73 2.94 26.72 7.06
N LEU A 74 3.59 27.56 7.86
CA LEU A 74 4.50 28.59 7.36
C LEU A 74 5.71 27.98 6.65
N GLN A 75 6.22 26.84 7.14
CA GLN A 75 7.29 26.09 6.47
C GLN A 75 6.84 25.58 5.10
N LEU A 76 5.65 24.98 4.98
CA LEU A 76 5.11 24.53 3.69
C LEU A 76 5.02 25.69 2.68
N LEU A 77 4.58 26.88 3.13
CA LEU A 77 4.54 28.07 2.28
C LEU A 77 5.94 28.56 1.89
N ASP A 78 6.92 28.51 2.80
CA ASP A 78 8.30 28.88 2.49
C ASP A 78 8.91 27.92 1.46
N ASP A 79 8.70 26.62 1.62
CA ASP A 79 9.16 25.60 0.68
C ASP A 79 8.56 25.81 -0.73
N MET A 80 7.26 26.16 -0.80
CA MET A 80 6.60 26.48 -2.07
C MET A 80 7.16 27.76 -2.72
N ARG A 81 7.43 28.80 -1.93
CA ARG A 81 7.87 30.11 -2.42
C ARG A 81 9.36 30.14 -2.75
N LYS A 82 10.19 29.54 -1.91
CA LYS A 82 11.64 29.57 -2.01
C LYS A 82 12.20 28.48 -2.92
N TYR A 83 11.65 27.27 -2.82
CA TYR A 83 12.13 26.10 -3.54
C TYR A 83 11.19 25.64 -4.65
N HIS A 84 10.08 26.34 -4.86
CA HIS A 84 9.13 26.08 -5.96
C HIS A 84 8.59 24.64 -5.97
N VAL A 85 8.39 24.03 -4.79
CA VAL A 85 7.86 22.68 -4.65
C VAL A 85 6.57 22.52 -5.43
N GLY A 86 6.50 21.49 -6.26
CA GLY A 86 5.37 21.23 -7.14
C GLY A 86 4.41 20.14 -6.66
N SER A 87 4.78 19.39 -5.61
CA SER A 87 4.01 18.24 -5.13
C SER A 87 4.29 17.90 -3.67
N PHE A 88 3.29 17.29 -3.01
CA PHE A 88 3.36 16.86 -1.62
C PHE A 88 2.87 15.41 -1.46
N ALA A 89 3.58 14.63 -0.65
CA ALA A 89 3.15 13.33 -0.17
C ALA A 89 2.43 13.50 1.17
N MET A 90 1.14 13.18 1.19
CA MET A 90 0.34 13.28 2.40
C MET A 90 0.62 12.12 3.35
N THR A 91 0.88 12.44 4.60
CA THR A 91 1.09 11.47 5.67
C THR A 91 0.28 11.83 6.92
N VAL A 92 0.43 11.02 7.96
CA VAL A 92 -0.17 11.25 9.28
C VAL A 92 0.92 11.52 10.32
N ARG A 93 0.53 12.18 11.42
CA ARG A 93 1.39 12.26 12.59
C ARG A 93 1.40 10.94 13.32
N VAL A 94 2.59 10.52 13.77
CA VAL A 94 2.77 9.34 14.61
C VAL A 94 3.15 9.79 16.01
N ASP A 95 2.45 9.28 17.02
CA ASP A 95 2.76 9.52 18.44
C ASP A 95 2.81 8.18 19.19
N GLY A 96 4.03 7.69 19.42
CA GLY A 96 4.24 6.35 19.94
C GLY A 96 3.57 5.29 19.06
N PRO A 97 2.64 4.48 19.59
CA PRO A 97 1.93 3.46 18.82
C PRO A 97 0.72 4.00 18.05
N TYR A 98 0.41 5.29 18.17
CA TYR A 98 -0.78 5.89 17.59
C TYR A 98 -0.49 6.54 16.24
N LEU A 99 -1.33 6.22 15.26
CA LEU A 99 -1.42 6.95 14.01
C LEU A 99 -2.53 8.00 14.17
N LEU A 100 -2.14 9.27 14.25
CA LEU A 100 -3.08 10.40 14.42
C LEU A 100 -3.66 10.77 13.05
N ARG A 101 -4.68 10.01 12.63
CA ARG A 101 -5.38 10.23 11.36
C ARG A 101 -6.29 11.46 11.45
N SER A 102 -6.27 12.28 10.41
CA SER A 102 -7.11 13.46 10.30
C SER A 102 -8.47 13.13 9.69
N GLU A 103 -9.39 14.08 9.80
CA GLU A 103 -10.68 14.02 9.15
C GLU A 103 -10.59 14.49 7.68
N PRO A 104 -11.43 13.99 6.77
CA PRO A 104 -11.44 14.39 5.37
C PRO A 104 -11.58 15.90 5.13
N TYR A 105 -12.40 16.57 5.95
CA TYR A 105 -12.61 18.02 5.85
C TYR A 105 -11.36 18.82 6.20
N GLU A 106 -10.65 18.45 7.27
CA GLU A 106 -9.39 19.09 7.66
C GLU A 106 -8.33 18.96 6.57
N ALA A 107 -8.23 17.76 6.00
CA ALA A 107 -7.31 17.50 4.88
C ALA A 107 -7.67 18.35 3.66
N ALA A 108 -8.92 18.33 3.22
CA ALA A 108 -9.36 19.07 2.04
C ALA A 108 -9.17 20.58 2.17
N GLU A 109 -9.43 21.14 3.36
CA GLU A 109 -9.24 22.56 3.63
C GLU A 109 -7.77 22.95 3.56
N LEU A 110 -6.87 22.19 4.19
CA LEU A 110 -5.43 22.41 4.09
C LEU A 110 -4.95 22.32 2.62
N LEU A 111 -5.37 21.29 1.89
CA LEU A 111 -4.96 21.10 0.50
C LEU A 111 -5.47 22.23 -0.40
N ASN A 112 -6.70 22.71 -0.20
CA ASN A 112 -7.26 23.86 -0.90
C ASN A 112 -6.46 25.16 -0.58
N HIS A 113 -6.07 25.38 0.66
CA HIS A 113 -5.23 26.52 1.05
C HIS A 113 -3.89 26.48 0.32
N LEU A 114 -3.17 25.35 0.37
CA LEU A 114 -1.88 25.19 -0.34
C LEU A 114 -2.03 25.38 -1.85
N GLN A 115 -3.10 24.83 -2.44
CA GLN A 115 -3.40 25.05 -3.87
C GLN A 115 -3.62 26.53 -4.20
N SER A 116 -4.30 27.27 -3.33
CA SER A 116 -4.60 28.70 -3.53
C SER A 116 -3.33 29.56 -3.45
N GLU A 117 -2.41 29.24 -2.56
CA GLU A 117 -1.14 29.93 -2.37
C GLU A 117 -0.09 29.61 -3.46
N SER A 118 -0.27 28.50 -4.18
CA SER A 118 0.70 28.05 -5.19
C SER A 118 0.56 28.76 -6.53
N LYS A 119 1.70 29.13 -7.13
CA LYS A 119 1.74 29.72 -8.48
C LYS A 119 1.31 28.71 -9.56
N LEU A 120 1.79 27.49 -9.47
CA LEU A 120 1.42 26.37 -10.34
C LEU A 120 0.57 25.37 -9.57
N PRO A 121 -0.34 24.62 -10.22
CA PRO A 121 -1.09 23.57 -9.55
C PRO A 121 -0.15 22.58 -8.84
N LEU A 122 -0.53 22.16 -7.63
CA LEU A 122 0.18 21.14 -6.84
C LEU A 122 -0.37 19.75 -7.14
N LEU A 123 0.50 18.73 -7.11
CA LEU A 123 0.08 17.34 -6.99
C LEU A 123 0.10 16.93 -5.52
N PHE A 124 -0.97 16.28 -5.06
CA PHE A 124 -1.01 15.64 -3.76
C PHE A 124 -1.09 14.13 -3.96
N ALA A 125 -0.16 13.41 -3.34
CA ALA A 125 -0.10 11.95 -3.35
C ALA A 125 -0.25 11.39 -1.93
N ALA A 126 -0.61 10.13 -1.82
CA ALA A 126 -0.62 9.40 -0.54
C ALA A 126 -0.48 7.89 -0.77
N ASP A 127 -0.10 7.16 0.29
CA ASP A 127 -0.22 5.70 0.33
C ASP A 127 -1.60 5.31 0.83
N PHE A 128 -2.45 4.83 -0.06
CA PHE A 128 -3.76 4.31 0.24
C PHE A 128 -3.85 2.81 -0.11
N GLU A 129 -2.91 2.02 0.39
CA GLU A 129 -2.83 0.57 0.14
C GLU A 129 -4.04 -0.22 0.70
N ARG A 130 -4.82 0.42 1.57
CA ARG A 130 -6.04 -0.10 2.18
C ARG A 130 -7.20 0.88 2.08
N GLY A 131 -7.19 1.72 1.04
CA GLY A 131 -8.10 2.84 0.88
C GLY A 131 -7.70 4.06 1.70
N VAL A 132 -8.47 5.13 1.57
CA VAL A 132 -8.26 6.42 2.23
C VAL A 132 -8.09 6.30 3.77
N PRO A 133 -8.76 5.34 4.49
CA PRO A 133 -8.59 5.19 5.94
C PRO A 133 -7.19 4.80 6.42
N MET A 134 -6.28 4.47 5.52
CA MET A 134 -4.87 4.33 5.90
C MET A 134 -4.29 5.64 6.44
N ARG A 135 -4.80 6.78 5.99
CA ARG A 135 -4.33 8.13 6.37
C ARG A 135 -5.41 9.02 6.98
N LEU A 136 -6.67 8.89 6.57
CA LEU A 136 -7.78 9.76 7.00
C LEU A 136 -8.92 8.90 7.57
N MET A 137 -9.66 9.41 8.55
CA MET A 137 -10.81 8.72 9.10
C MET A 137 -12.06 8.84 8.21
N GLY A 138 -13.09 8.08 8.50
CA GLY A 138 -14.43 8.25 7.95
C GLY A 138 -14.66 7.74 6.52
N ALA A 139 -13.63 7.28 5.81
CA ALA A 139 -13.73 6.74 4.46
C ALA A 139 -13.90 5.20 4.45
N THR A 140 -14.01 4.61 3.27
CA THR A 140 -14.20 3.17 3.10
C THR A 140 -12.96 2.37 3.48
N VAL A 141 -13.09 1.51 4.49
CA VAL A 141 -12.03 0.61 4.94
C VAL A 141 -11.97 -0.63 4.05
N PHE A 142 -10.80 -0.95 3.53
CA PHE A 142 -10.51 -2.19 2.81
C PHE A 142 -9.53 -3.07 3.59
N PRO A 143 -9.56 -4.40 3.40
CA PRO A 143 -8.49 -5.27 3.88
C PRO A 143 -7.20 -5.04 3.09
N HIS A 144 -6.09 -5.63 3.55
CA HIS A 144 -4.81 -5.60 2.83
C HIS A 144 -4.92 -6.31 1.46
N ALA A 145 -4.00 -6.01 0.54
CA ALA A 145 -3.99 -6.55 -0.81
C ALA A 145 -4.02 -8.09 -0.85
N MET A 146 -3.37 -8.78 0.10
CA MET A 146 -3.38 -10.24 0.16
C MET A 146 -4.78 -10.83 0.35
N ALA A 147 -5.71 -10.11 0.98
CA ALA A 147 -7.11 -10.54 1.09
C ALA A 147 -7.81 -10.56 -0.28
N PHE A 148 -7.51 -9.64 -1.18
CA PHE A 148 -8.00 -9.67 -2.57
C PHE A 148 -7.41 -10.86 -3.34
N GLY A 149 -6.17 -11.24 -3.04
CA GLY A 149 -5.57 -12.48 -3.55
C GLY A 149 -6.32 -13.72 -3.06
N GLY A 150 -6.75 -13.74 -1.79
CA GLY A 150 -7.54 -14.80 -1.17
C GLY A 150 -8.98 -14.88 -1.69
N ASP A 151 -9.59 -13.74 -2.02
CA ASP A 151 -10.88 -13.65 -2.70
C ASP A 151 -10.76 -14.04 -4.19
N GLY A 152 -9.66 -13.68 -4.84
CA GLY A 152 -9.30 -14.08 -6.21
C GLY A 152 -10.14 -13.45 -7.32
N LYS A 153 -10.85 -12.34 -7.07
CA LYS A 153 -11.75 -11.68 -8.03
C LYS A 153 -11.17 -10.35 -8.54
N PRO A 154 -10.70 -10.26 -9.80
CA PRO A 154 -10.19 -9.01 -10.36
C PRO A 154 -11.22 -7.86 -10.33
N GLY A 155 -12.51 -8.14 -10.50
CA GLY A 155 -13.57 -7.12 -10.39
C GLY A 155 -13.65 -6.45 -9.03
N ASP A 156 -13.27 -7.14 -7.96
CA ASP A 156 -13.23 -6.55 -6.62
C ASP A 156 -12.00 -5.63 -6.45
N ALA A 157 -10.86 -5.98 -7.05
CA ALA A 157 -9.70 -5.08 -7.11
C ALA A 157 -9.97 -3.83 -7.97
N GLU A 158 -10.73 -3.96 -9.08
CA GLU A 158 -11.17 -2.83 -9.91
C GLU A 158 -12.08 -1.89 -9.10
N ALA A 159 -13.08 -2.42 -8.41
CA ALA A 159 -13.96 -1.62 -7.57
C ALA A 159 -13.21 -0.96 -6.39
N PHE A 160 -12.22 -1.64 -5.82
CA PHE A 160 -11.33 -1.08 -4.79
C PHE A 160 -10.58 0.15 -5.32
N GLY A 161 -9.97 0.06 -6.52
CA GLY A 161 -9.29 1.18 -7.17
C GLY A 161 -10.23 2.36 -7.41
N ARG A 162 -11.41 2.10 -7.96
CA ARG A 162 -12.43 3.11 -8.25
C ARG A 162 -12.92 3.81 -6.98
N ILE A 163 -13.30 3.07 -5.94
CA ILE A 163 -13.81 3.66 -4.68
C ILE A 163 -12.72 4.49 -4.00
N THR A 164 -11.49 3.96 -3.89
CA THR A 164 -10.37 4.70 -3.31
C THR A 164 -10.11 5.99 -4.10
N GLY A 165 -10.17 5.93 -5.43
CA GLY A 165 -9.99 7.09 -6.30
C GLY A 165 -11.10 8.14 -6.12
N GLU A 166 -12.37 7.73 -6.12
CA GLU A 166 -13.51 8.63 -5.90
C GLU A 166 -13.39 9.39 -4.58
N GLU A 167 -13.08 8.66 -3.48
CA GLU A 167 -12.94 9.25 -2.15
C GLU A 167 -11.71 10.17 -2.05
N ALA A 168 -10.55 9.74 -2.56
CA ALA A 168 -9.33 10.52 -2.56
C ALA A 168 -9.48 11.81 -3.37
N ARG A 169 -10.07 11.74 -4.56
CA ARG A 169 -10.31 12.88 -5.45
C ARG A 169 -11.26 13.91 -4.83
N ALA A 170 -12.29 13.46 -4.10
CA ALA A 170 -13.20 14.35 -3.40
C ALA A 170 -12.51 15.17 -2.30
N ILE A 171 -11.39 14.66 -1.73
CA ILE A 171 -10.59 15.32 -0.69
C ILE A 171 -9.49 16.22 -1.30
N GLY A 172 -9.20 16.07 -2.59
CA GLY A 172 -8.14 16.83 -3.28
C GLY A 172 -6.82 16.07 -3.41
N ILE A 173 -6.83 14.76 -3.19
CA ILE A 173 -5.67 13.89 -3.41
C ILE A 173 -5.77 13.31 -4.82
N HIS A 174 -4.69 13.42 -5.56
CA HIS A 174 -4.66 13.21 -7.01
C HIS A 174 -4.01 11.90 -7.41
N TRP A 175 -3.14 11.36 -6.55
CA TRP A 175 -2.21 10.30 -6.88
C TRP A 175 -2.07 9.31 -5.72
N ASN A 176 -2.24 8.02 -6.00
CA ASN A 176 -2.03 6.96 -5.01
C ASN A 176 -0.73 6.20 -5.30
N PHE A 177 0.12 6.06 -4.30
CA PHE A 177 1.30 5.19 -4.33
C PHE A 177 0.90 3.73 -4.08
N PHE A 178 0.05 3.22 -4.94
CA PHE A 178 -0.47 1.86 -4.98
C PHE A 178 -0.99 1.57 -6.41
N PRO A 179 -0.97 0.32 -6.89
CA PRO A 179 -0.86 -0.95 -6.17
C PRO A 179 0.57 -1.47 -6.00
N ASP A 180 0.78 -2.32 -4.97
CA ASP A 180 1.99 -3.11 -4.82
C ASP A 180 2.00 -4.24 -5.87
N ALA A 181 3.03 -4.24 -6.73
CA ALA A 181 3.26 -5.27 -7.75
C ALA A 181 4.27 -6.32 -7.30
N ASP A 182 4.74 -6.22 -6.06
CA ASP A 182 5.65 -7.18 -5.45
C ASP A 182 5.00 -8.56 -5.34
N VAL A 183 5.70 -9.59 -5.74
CA VAL A 183 5.28 -11.00 -5.59
C VAL A 183 5.87 -11.53 -4.29
N ASN A 184 5.02 -11.87 -3.30
CA ASN A 184 5.52 -12.33 -1.99
C ASN A 184 6.01 -13.78 -2.07
N SER A 185 7.11 -13.99 -2.78
CA SER A 185 7.75 -15.29 -3.01
C SER A 185 8.51 -15.79 -1.79
N ASN A 186 8.91 -14.90 -0.87
CA ASN A 186 9.62 -15.22 0.36
C ASN A 186 8.69 -15.10 1.59
N PRO A 187 8.32 -16.22 2.25
CA PRO A 187 7.50 -16.20 3.47
C PRO A 187 8.11 -15.41 4.63
N ALA A 188 9.43 -15.23 4.65
CA ALA A 188 10.16 -14.48 5.67
C ALA A 188 10.23 -12.96 5.37
N ASN A 189 9.63 -12.49 4.27
CA ASN A 189 9.67 -11.09 3.90
C ASN A 189 9.05 -10.20 5.01
N PRO A 190 9.82 -9.24 5.57
CA PRO A 190 9.38 -8.47 6.73
C PRO A 190 8.52 -7.26 6.37
N ILE A 191 8.54 -6.79 5.10
CA ILE A 191 7.94 -5.52 4.71
C ILE A 191 6.81 -5.65 3.67
N ILE A 192 6.88 -6.61 2.76
CA ILE A 192 5.85 -6.84 1.75
C ILE A 192 4.71 -7.68 2.34
N ASN A 193 4.90 -8.97 2.56
CA ASN A 193 3.94 -9.85 3.23
C ASN A 193 2.50 -9.59 2.76
N THR A 194 1.59 -9.18 3.64
CA THR A 194 0.17 -8.91 3.33
C THR A 194 -0.08 -7.70 2.43
N ARG A 195 0.93 -6.87 2.14
CA ARG A 195 0.83 -5.76 1.18
C ARG A 195 0.79 -6.26 -0.27
N SER A 196 1.39 -7.42 -0.56
CA SER A 196 1.28 -8.10 -1.85
C SER A 196 -0.07 -8.78 -2.01
N PHE A 197 -0.55 -8.91 -3.26
CA PHE A 197 -1.72 -9.72 -3.61
C PHE A 197 -1.48 -11.24 -3.49
N GLY A 198 -0.22 -11.71 -3.37
CA GLY A 198 0.12 -13.12 -3.22
C GLY A 198 1.47 -13.52 -3.79
N GLU A 199 1.69 -14.84 -3.97
CA GLU A 199 2.95 -15.40 -4.47
C GLU A 199 2.93 -15.76 -5.98
N ASN A 200 1.78 -15.65 -6.64
CA ASN A 200 1.68 -15.99 -8.06
C ASN A 200 1.79 -14.76 -8.95
N PRO A 201 2.85 -14.63 -9.77
CA PRO A 201 3.10 -13.44 -10.57
C PRO A 201 1.96 -13.06 -11.52
N GLY A 202 1.30 -14.06 -12.11
CA GLY A 202 0.18 -13.84 -13.03
C GLY A 202 -1.05 -13.27 -12.30
N GLN A 203 -1.43 -13.88 -11.17
CA GLN A 203 -2.55 -13.39 -10.36
C GLN A 203 -2.27 -11.99 -9.78
N VAL A 204 -1.05 -11.75 -9.28
CA VAL A 204 -0.64 -10.42 -8.81
C VAL A 204 -0.78 -9.40 -9.94
N GLY A 205 -0.25 -9.69 -11.13
CA GLY A 205 -0.35 -8.81 -12.28
C GLY A 205 -1.79 -8.50 -12.71
N ASP A 206 -2.68 -9.49 -12.69
CA ASP A 206 -4.09 -9.30 -13.06
C ASP A 206 -4.84 -8.43 -12.04
N LEU A 207 -4.60 -8.61 -10.72
CA LEU A 207 -5.19 -7.80 -9.67
C LEU A 207 -4.63 -6.36 -9.68
N VAL A 208 -3.33 -6.20 -9.93
CA VAL A 208 -2.67 -4.90 -10.14
C VAL A 208 -3.32 -4.16 -11.32
N ALA A 209 -3.47 -4.81 -12.48
CA ALA A 209 -4.07 -4.21 -13.67
C ALA A 209 -5.55 -3.82 -13.44
N ALA A 210 -6.29 -4.66 -12.72
CA ALA A 210 -7.69 -4.38 -12.37
C ALA A 210 -7.80 -3.14 -11.46
N TYR A 211 -6.95 -3.05 -10.43
CA TYR A 211 -6.89 -1.86 -9.55
C TYR A 211 -6.60 -0.58 -10.34
N ILE A 212 -5.57 -0.60 -11.21
CA ILE A 212 -5.20 0.55 -12.05
C ILE A 212 -6.40 1.00 -12.89
N LYS A 213 -7.09 0.07 -13.52
CA LYS A 213 -8.28 0.37 -14.32
C LYS A 213 -9.34 1.11 -13.51
N GLY A 214 -9.71 0.59 -12.32
CA GLY A 214 -10.72 1.22 -11.47
C GLY A 214 -10.29 2.61 -10.96
N ALA A 215 -9.03 2.78 -10.57
CA ALA A 215 -8.49 4.07 -10.16
C ALA A 215 -8.53 5.11 -11.28
N HIS A 216 -8.22 4.70 -12.51
CA HIS A 216 -8.32 5.58 -13.69
C HIS A 216 -9.77 5.99 -14.00
N GLU A 217 -10.76 5.12 -13.79
CA GLU A 217 -12.18 5.47 -13.93
C GLU A 217 -12.58 6.61 -12.98
N ALA A 218 -11.97 6.66 -11.79
CA ALA A 218 -12.14 7.73 -10.81
C ALA A 218 -11.26 8.98 -11.07
N GLY A 219 -10.43 8.97 -12.11
CA GLY A 219 -9.52 10.07 -12.43
C GLY A 219 -8.37 10.23 -11.41
N MET A 220 -7.89 9.13 -10.83
CA MET A 220 -6.75 9.11 -9.90
C MET A 220 -5.52 8.51 -10.59
N LEU A 221 -4.36 9.16 -10.43
CA LEU A 221 -3.07 8.62 -10.85
C LEU A 221 -2.63 7.46 -9.93
N THR A 222 -1.97 6.47 -10.52
CA THR A 222 -1.53 5.25 -9.84
C THR A 222 -0.02 5.05 -9.92
N THR A 223 0.53 4.34 -8.94
CA THR A 223 1.95 3.95 -8.91
C THR A 223 2.08 2.48 -8.60
N VAL A 224 2.71 1.72 -9.47
CA VAL A 224 3.14 0.36 -9.09
C VAL A 224 4.48 0.41 -8.38
N LYS A 225 4.62 -0.43 -7.36
CA LYS A 225 5.79 -0.49 -6.49
C LYS A 225 6.06 -1.92 -6.01
N HIS A 226 7.29 -2.24 -5.60
CA HIS A 226 8.51 -1.46 -5.55
C HIS A 226 9.49 -2.03 -6.59
N PHE A 227 9.67 -1.35 -7.71
CA PHE A 227 10.48 -1.84 -8.84
C PHE A 227 11.95 -2.04 -8.45
N PRO A 228 12.63 -3.15 -8.86
CA PRO A 228 12.17 -4.17 -9.80
C PRO A 228 11.48 -5.38 -9.15
N GLY A 229 11.02 -5.30 -7.91
CA GLY A 229 10.40 -6.31 -7.07
C GLY A 229 11.10 -6.39 -5.72
N HIS A 230 10.30 -6.38 -4.64
CA HIS A 230 10.78 -6.41 -3.26
C HIS A 230 10.28 -7.66 -2.51
N GLY A 231 9.52 -8.52 -3.21
CA GLY A 231 8.81 -9.64 -2.57
C GLY A 231 9.69 -10.81 -2.12
N ASP A 232 10.88 -10.98 -2.72
CA ASP A 232 11.86 -12.03 -2.38
C ASP A 232 12.86 -11.59 -1.30
N THR A 233 12.85 -10.34 -0.84
CA THR A 233 13.85 -9.86 0.12
C THR A 233 13.59 -10.36 1.54
N ALA A 234 14.68 -10.51 2.32
CA ALA A 234 14.64 -10.91 3.73
C ALA A 234 14.96 -9.74 4.68
N THR A 235 15.12 -8.53 4.16
CA THR A 235 15.45 -7.31 4.92
C THR A 235 14.48 -6.21 4.56
N ASP A 236 14.03 -5.45 5.57
CA ASP A 236 13.24 -4.23 5.38
C ASP A 236 14.15 -3.08 4.92
N SER A 237 13.86 -2.50 3.75
CA SER A 237 14.61 -1.38 3.18
C SER A 237 14.51 -0.08 4.00
N HIS A 238 13.53 0.03 4.91
CA HIS A 238 13.49 1.12 5.88
C HIS A 238 14.56 1.01 6.97
N LEU A 239 15.11 -0.19 7.20
CA LEU A 239 16.09 -0.46 8.25
C LEU A 239 17.51 -0.67 7.71
N GLY A 240 17.66 -1.01 6.44
CA GLY A 240 18.94 -1.28 5.81
C GLY A 240 18.84 -1.61 4.34
N VAL A 241 19.95 -1.96 3.70
CA VAL A 241 19.97 -2.32 2.28
C VAL A 241 19.42 -3.74 2.11
N ALA A 242 18.26 -3.85 1.46
CA ALA A 242 17.68 -5.13 1.06
C ALA A 242 18.27 -5.61 -0.26
N SER A 243 18.30 -6.93 -0.50
CA SER A 243 18.84 -7.52 -1.74
C SER A 243 17.87 -8.54 -2.32
N VAL A 244 17.62 -8.43 -3.62
CA VAL A 244 16.94 -9.46 -4.42
C VAL A 244 18.01 -10.41 -4.93
N THR A 245 18.05 -11.62 -4.39
CA THR A 245 19.17 -12.56 -4.60
C THR A 245 18.95 -13.51 -5.78
N GLY A 246 17.78 -13.52 -6.39
CA GLY A 246 17.46 -14.33 -7.56
C GLY A 246 18.31 -13.99 -8.79
N ASP A 247 18.52 -14.96 -9.66
CA ASP A 247 19.18 -14.74 -10.94
C ASP A 247 18.26 -14.02 -11.96
N ARG A 248 18.76 -13.76 -13.16
CA ARG A 248 17.98 -13.09 -14.22
C ARG A 248 16.71 -13.88 -14.57
N ALA A 249 16.75 -15.21 -14.56
CA ALA A 249 15.59 -16.04 -14.89
C ALA A 249 14.51 -15.93 -13.79
N HIS A 250 14.91 -15.85 -12.53
CA HIS A 250 14.01 -15.56 -11.41
C HIS A 250 13.33 -14.20 -11.59
N LEU A 251 14.10 -13.14 -11.86
CA LEU A 251 13.55 -11.80 -12.08
C LEU A 251 12.54 -11.79 -13.23
N ASP A 252 12.87 -12.41 -14.36
CA ASP A 252 12.01 -12.43 -15.55
C ASP A 252 10.73 -13.26 -15.35
N SER A 253 10.74 -14.27 -14.47
CA SER A 253 9.60 -15.17 -14.23
C SER A 253 8.76 -14.83 -13.01
N ILE A 254 9.32 -14.15 -12.00
CA ILE A 254 8.66 -13.88 -10.73
C ILE A 254 8.46 -12.37 -10.52
N GLU A 255 9.55 -11.58 -10.51
CA GLU A 255 9.47 -10.18 -10.07
C GLU A 255 8.90 -9.24 -11.16
N LEU A 256 9.35 -9.38 -12.40
CA LEU A 256 9.00 -8.45 -13.48
C LEU A 256 7.61 -8.64 -14.13
N PRO A 257 6.97 -9.82 -14.14
CA PRO A 257 5.70 -10.00 -14.82
C PRO A 257 4.58 -9.06 -14.33
N PRO A 258 4.37 -8.78 -13.02
CA PRO A 258 3.35 -7.83 -12.58
C PRO A 258 3.63 -6.40 -13.05
N PHE A 259 4.90 -5.97 -13.11
CA PHE A 259 5.28 -4.66 -13.63
C PHE A 259 5.01 -4.55 -15.14
N ARG A 260 5.31 -5.59 -15.94
CA ARG A 260 4.93 -5.65 -17.36
C ARG A 260 3.43 -5.50 -17.53
N ARG A 261 2.66 -6.24 -16.72
CA ARG A 261 1.20 -6.20 -16.75
C ARG A 261 0.65 -4.81 -16.37
N ALA A 262 1.28 -4.13 -15.41
CA ALA A 262 0.94 -2.77 -15.02
C ALA A 262 1.24 -1.75 -16.14
N VAL A 263 2.38 -1.89 -16.82
CA VAL A 263 2.73 -1.04 -17.98
C VAL A 263 1.71 -1.22 -19.11
N GLU A 264 1.32 -2.46 -19.40
CA GLU A 264 0.25 -2.78 -20.38
C GLU A 264 -1.11 -2.18 -19.97
N ALA A 265 -1.42 -2.17 -18.67
CA ALA A 265 -2.63 -1.55 -18.13
C ALA A 265 -2.59 -0.01 -18.15
N GLY A 266 -1.45 0.59 -18.48
CA GLY A 266 -1.28 2.03 -18.59
C GLY A 266 -1.05 2.75 -17.27
N VAL A 267 -0.35 2.12 -16.32
CA VAL A 267 0.01 2.75 -15.04
C VAL A 267 0.73 4.09 -15.25
N ASP A 268 0.41 5.09 -14.43
CA ASP A 268 0.93 6.46 -14.59
C ASP A 268 2.36 6.59 -14.10
N SER A 269 2.72 5.85 -13.04
CA SER A 269 4.08 5.89 -12.51
C SER A 269 4.55 4.54 -11.96
N VAL A 270 5.87 4.44 -11.82
CA VAL A 270 6.58 3.30 -11.20
C VAL A 270 7.48 3.84 -10.10
N MET A 271 7.36 3.28 -8.89
CA MET A 271 8.24 3.61 -7.76
C MET A 271 9.39 2.63 -7.69
N VAL A 272 10.62 3.17 -7.65
CA VAL A 272 11.86 2.39 -7.65
C VAL A 272 12.37 2.21 -6.22
N ALA A 273 12.57 0.97 -5.83
CA ALA A 273 12.98 0.56 -4.48
C ALA A 273 14.47 0.85 -4.17
N HIS A 274 14.80 0.91 -2.88
CA HIS A 274 16.18 0.94 -2.40
C HIS A 274 16.71 -0.48 -2.15
N VAL A 275 16.70 -1.30 -3.19
CA VAL A 275 17.18 -2.70 -3.14
C VAL A 275 18.33 -2.91 -4.10
N THR A 276 19.28 -3.77 -3.74
CA THR A 276 20.31 -4.25 -4.68
C THR A 276 19.82 -5.44 -5.45
N VAL A 277 20.24 -5.56 -6.71
CA VAL A 277 19.91 -6.70 -7.60
C VAL A 277 21.20 -7.19 -8.26
N PRO A 278 22.02 -8.00 -7.58
CA PRO A 278 23.35 -8.41 -8.06
C PRO A 278 23.34 -9.10 -9.42
N ALA A 279 22.24 -9.72 -9.79
CA ALA A 279 22.07 -10.37 -11.10
C ALA A 279 22.06 -9.38 -12.29
N LEU A 280 21.81 -8.08 -12.04
CA LEU A 280 21.71 -7.03 -13.07
C LEU A 280 22.76 -5.95 -12.90
N ASP A 281 23.04 -5.55 -11.66
CA ASP A 281 24.05 -4.58 -11.29
C ASP A 281 24.89 -5.15 -10.15
N SER A 282 26.15 -5.49 -10.44
CA SER A 282 27.03 -6.17 -9.49
C SER A 282 27.67 -5.25 -8.46
N ASP A 283 27.50 -3.91 -8.56
CA ASP A 283 28.00 -2.99 -7.56
C ASP A 283 27.12 -3.07 -6.29
N PRO A 284 27.66 -3.49 -5.14
CA PRO A 284 26.89 -3.63 -3.91
C PRO A 284 26.36 -2.30 -3.34
N ASN A 285 26.89 -1.17 -3.82
CA ASN A 285 26.45 0.17 -3.43
C ASN A 285 25.38 0.75 -4.37
N HIS A 286 25.10 0.06 -5.49
CA HIS A 286 24.07 0.48 -6.42
C HIS A 286 22.72 -0.17 -6.05
N VAL A 287 21.96 0.51 -5.19
CA VAL A 287 20.53 0.20 -5.06
C VAL A 287 19.79 0.61 -6.32
N ALA A 288 18.68 -0.04 -6.64
CA ALA A 288 17.95 0.17 -7.90
C ALA A 288 17.63 1.65 -8.17
N THR A 289 17.31 2.43 -7.15
CA THR A 289 17.03 3.87 -7.24
C THR A 289 18.16 4.69 -7.88
N ILE A 290 19.43 4.31 -7.68
CA ILE A 290 20.58 5.03 -8.20
C ILE A 290 21.30 4.28 -9.33
N SER A 291 20.74 3.15 -9.79
CA SER A 291 21.30 2.33 -10.87
C SER A 291 20.69 2.68 -12.23
N PRO A 292 21.47 3.25 -13.18
CA PRO A 292 21.00 3.44 -14.55
C PRO A 292 20.60 2.13 -15.24
N VAL A 293 21.19 1.00 -14.84
CA VAL A 293 20.85 -0.32 -15.37
C VAL A 293 19.40 -0.68 -15.02
N MET A 294 18.97 -0.35 -13.79
CA MET A 294 17.60 -0.64 -13.35
C MET A 294 16.60 0.36 -13.94
N VAL A 295 16.88 1.65 -13.80
CA VAL A 295 15.92 2.70 -14.16
C VAL A 295 15.89 2.93 -15.66
N SER A 296 17.03 3.27 -16.27
CA SER A 296 17.06 3.62 -17.68
C SER A 296 17.06 2.41 -18.60
N ASP A 297 17.84 1.35 -18.31
CA ASP A 297 17.96 0.23 -19.24
C ASP A 297 16.83 -0.80 -19.06
N LEU A 298 16.53 -1.22 -17.82
CA LEU A 298 15.49 -2.21 -17.60
C LEU A 298 14.09 -1.59 -17.69
N LEU A 299 13.78 -0.55 -16.88
CA LEU A 299 12.42 -0.02 -16.81
C LEU A 299 12.04 0.78 -18.06
N GLU A 300 12.84 1.79 -18.46
CA GLU A 300 12.46 2.62 -19.60
C GLU A 300 12.65 1.92 -20.95
N LYS A 301 13.81 1.26 -21.18
CA LYS A 301 14.13 0.70 -22.51
C LYS A 301 13.57 -0.69 -22.71
N GLN A 302 13.79 -1.64 -21.76
CA GLN A 302 13.39 -3.04 -21.94
C GLN A 302 11.89 -3.25 -21.66
N LEU A 303 11.34 -2.66 -20.57
CA LEU A 303 9.91 -2.73 -20.28
C LEU A 303 9.10 -1.68 -21.07
N GLY A 304 9.74 -0.69 -21.67
CA GLY A 304 9.09 0.35 -22.48
C GLY A 304 8.27 1.36 -21.68
N PHE A 305 8.54 1.52 -20.37
CA PHE A 305 7.79 2.44 -19.53
C PHE A 305 8.11 3.91 -19.85
N GLY A 306 7.09 4.68 -20.21
CA GLY A 306 7.21 6.10 -20.56
C GLY A 306 6.54 7.07 -19.58
N GLY A 307 6.00 6.58 -18.45
CA GLY A 307 5.37 7.40 -17.42
C GLY A 307 6.36 8.06 -16.46
N ILE A 308 5.88 8.49 -15.28
CA ILE A 308 6.70 9.11 -14.25
C ILE A 308 7.42 8.03 -13.46
N ILE A 309 8.74 8.10 -13.37
CA ILE A 309 9.54 7.26 -12.50
C ILE A 309 9.79 8.02 -11.21
N VAL A 310 9.26 7.51 -10.09
CA VAL A 310 9.42 8.10 -8.77
C VAL A 310 10.33 7.24 -7.90
N THR A 311 11.17 7.86 -7.11
CA THR A 311 11.97 7.11 -6.11
C THR A 311 11.07 6.62 -4.98
N ASP A 312 11.45 5.56 -4.29
CA ASP A 312 11.00 5.39 -2.91
C ASP A 312 11.53 6.54 -2.03
N ALA A 313 11.07 6.66 -0.79
CA ALA A 313 11.41 7.79 0.07
C ALA A 313 12.94 7.87 0.31
N LEU A 314 13.55 8.98 -0.11
CA LEU A 314 15.02 9.16 -0.07
C LEU A 314 15.58 9.34 1.36
N ASP A 315 14.70 9.45 2.38
CA ASP A 315 15.07 9.48 3.79
C ASP A 315 15.24 8.08 4.42
N MET A 316 14.92 7.02 3.67
CA MET A 316 15.03 5.63 4.16
C MET A 316 16.50 5.20 4.35
N ALA A 317 16.75 4.37 5.37
CA ALA A 317 18.10 3.93 5.74
C ALA A 317 18.80 3.14 4.61
N GLY A 318 18.05 2.40 3.79
CA GLY A 318 18.58 1.68 2.62
C GLY A 318 19.32 2.57 1.62
N LEU A 319 19.04 3.88 1.62
CA LEU A 319 19.75 4.86 0.78
C LEU A 319 20.64 5.81 1.59
N THR A 320 20.13 6.36 2.71
CA THR A 320 20.85 7.41 3.46
C THR A 320 22.19 6.93 4.01
N HIS A 321 22.33 5.63 4.33
CA HIS A 321 23.61 5.06 4.75
C HIS A 321 24.70 5.14 3.66
N LEU A 322 24.30 5.08 2.38
CA LEU A 322 25.26 5.20 1.25
C LEU A 322 25.75 6.63 1.05
N PHE A 323 24.97 7.62 1.51
CA PHE A 323 25.23 9.06 1.32
C PHE A 323 25.38 9.83 2.64
N ALA A 324 25.78 9.16 3.73
CA ALA A 324 25.86 9.76 5.06
C ALA A 324 26.72 11.04 5.13
N ASN A 325 27.73 11.18 4.26
CA ASN A 325 28.62 12.33 4.21
C ASN A 325 28.16 13.44 3.24
N ASP A 326 27.21 13.16 2.35
CA ASP A 326 26.67 14.13 1.39
C ASP A 326 25.25 13.72 0.99
N ILE A 327 24.28 13.99 1.88
CA ILE A 327 22.88 13.57 1.69
C ILE A 327 22.23 14.23 0.46
N GLY A 328 22.69 15.42 0.07
CA GLY A 328 22.21 16.08 -1.14
C GLY A 328 22.58 15.33 -2.43
N ARG A 329 23.69 14.59 -2.41
CA ARG A 329 24.15 13.79 -3.53
C ARG A 329 23.22 12.65 -3.89
N ALA A 330 22.51 12.07 -2.92
CA ALA A 330 21.53 11.01 -3.15
C ALA A 330 20.47 11.42 -4.18
N ALA A 331 19.94 12.64 -4.08
CA ALA A 331 18.97 13.18 -5.02
C ALA A 331 19.54 13.31 -6.44
N VAL A 332 20.81 13.78 -6.57
CA VAL A 332 21.49 13.95 -7.86
C VAL A 332 21.71 12.60 -8.54
N GLU A 333 22.22 11.60 -7.80
CA GLU A 333 22.47 10.27 -8.37
C GLU A 333 21.17 9.55 -8.75
N ALA A 334 20.13 9.63 -7.91
CA ALA A 334 18.83 9.09 -8.25
C ALA A 334 18.25 9.74 -9.54
N PHE A 335 18.37 11.04 -9.68
CA PHE A 335 17.90 11.74 -10.88
C PHE A 335 18.71 11.38 -12.14
N LYS A 336 20.02 11.24 -12.01
CA LYS A 336 20.93 10.80 -13.09
C LYS A 336 20.63 9.37 -13.53
N ALA A 337 20.23 8.49 -12.62
CA ALA A 337 19.85 7.13 -12.94
C ALA A 337 18.63 7.03 -13.85
N GLY A 338 17.75 8.05 -13.84
CA GLY A 338 16.57 8.10 -14.69
C GLY A 338 15.27 8.44 -13.97
N ASN A 339 15.27 8.57 -12.64
CA ASN A 339 14.06 8.95 -11.90
C ASN A 339 13.60 10.37 -12.26
N ASP A 340 12.29 10.57 -12.37
CA ASP A 340 11.69 11.85 -12.73
C ASP A 340 11.26 12.67 -11.50
N LEU A 341 10.90 12.01 -10.41
CA LEU A 341 10.41 12.62 -9.18
C LEU A 341 11.16 12.05 -7.98
N LEU A 342 11.67 12.95 -7.15
CA LEU A 342 12.47 12.67 -5.96
C LEU A 342 11.57 12.78 -4.73
N LEU A 343 11.23 11.62 -4.14
CA LEU A 343 10.29 11.54 -3.03
C LEU A 343 11.01 11.71 -1.71
N ILE A 344 10.58 12.64 -0.87
CA ILE A 344 10.92 12.79 0.54
C ILE A 344 12.44 12.71 0.79
N PRO A 345 13.23 13.69 0.30
CA PRO A 345 14.66 13.72 0.60
C PRO A 345 14.92 13.94 2.09
N ALA A 346 15.91 13.27 2.65
CA ALA A 346 16.25 13.36 4.08
C ALA A 346 16.64 14.79 4.53
N ASP A 347 17.25 15.57 3.63
CA ASP A 347 17.47 17.02 3.78
C ASP A 347 17.03 17.69 2.46
N PHE A 348 15.81 18.25 2.47
CA PHE A 348 15.24 18.85 1.26
C PHE A 348 16.04 20.07 0.77
N PRO A 349 16.39 21.08 1.61
CA PRO A 349 17.21 22.20 1.18
C PRO A 349 18.57 21.80 0.60
N ALA A 350 19.26 20.83 1.20
CA ALA A 350 20.55 20.33 0.70
C ALA A 350 20.36 19.64 -0.66
N SER A 351 19.35 18.79 -0.79
CA SER A 351 19.03 18.06 -2.04
C SER A 351 18.63 19.00 -3.18
N TYR A 352 17.81 20.00 -2.90
CA TYR A 352 17.43 21.02 -3.87
C TYR A 352 18.65 21.81 -4.38
N ASN A 353 19.50 22.30 -3.47
CA ASN A 353 20.70 23.06 -3.83
C ASN A 353 21.69 22.20 -4.62
N ALA A 354 21.86 20.92 -4.26
CA ALA A 354 22.71 19.98 -5.00
C ALA A 354 22.19 19.77 -6.43
N MET A 355 20.88 19.62 -6.60
CA MET A 355 20.25 19.50 -7.93
C MET A 355 20.40 20.75 -8.78
N VAL A 356 20.16 21.95 -8.22
CA VAL A 356 20.38 23.22 -8.94
C VAL A 356 21.84 23.32 -9.41
N LYS A 357 22.80 23.06 -8.51
CA LYS A 357 24.22 23.08 -8.85
C LYS A 357 24.59 22.05 -9.92
N ALA A 358 24.04 20.85 -9.88
CA ALA A 358 24.29 19.81 -10.88
C ALA A 358 23.77 20.20 -12.27
N VAL A 359 22.63 20.90 -12.34
CA VAL A 359 22.11 21.44 -13.62
C VAL A 359 22.95 22.61 -14.12
N GLU A 360 23.31 23.55 -13.24
CA GLU A 360 24.11 24.73 -13.62
C GLU A 360 25.53 24.37 -14.04
N SER A 361 26.12 23.31 -13.46
CA SER A 361 27.44 22.80 -13.85
C SER A 361 27.42 21.93 -15.11
N GLY A 362 26.23 21.55 -15.60
CA GLY A 362 26.08 20.64 -16.74
C GLY A 362 26.25 19.15 -16.38
N GLU A 363 26.34 18.78 -15.11
CA GLU A 363 26.32 17.38 -14.66
C GLU A 363 24.97 16.72 -14.98
N ILE A 364 23.88 17.46 -14.82
CA ILE A 364 22.55 17.11 -15.32
C ILE A 364 22.24 18.04 -16.50
N SER A 365 21.96 17.46 -17.67
CA SER A 365 21.65 18.31 -18.83
C SER A 365 20.27 19.00 -18.66
N PRO A 366 20.11 20.22 -19.16
CA PRO A 366 18.81 20.90 -19.14
C PRO A 366 17.70 20.08 -19.79
N GLU A 367 18.02 19.34 -20.84
CA GLU A 367 17.08 18.47 -21.54
C GLU A 367 16.56 17.33 -20.66
N ARG A 368 17.44 16.74 -19.84
CA ARG A 368 17.05 15.69 -18.89
C ARG A 368 16.07 16.23 -17.85
N LEU A 369 16.35 17.43 -17.32
CA LEU A 369 15.47 18.10 -16.37
C LEU A 369 14.12 18.44 -17.03
N ASP A 370 14.16 19.01 -18.25
CA ASP A 370 12.97 19.40 -19.00
C ASP A 370 12.04 18.21 -19.31
N CYS A 371 12.61 17.04 -19.63
CA CYS A 371 11.83 15.82 -19.85
C CYS A 371 11.03 15.43 -18.60
N SER A 372 11.65 15.45 -17.42
CA SER A 372 10.97 15.10 -16.16
C SER A 372 9.91 16.12 -15.78
N VAL A 373 10.26 17.41 -15.85
CA VAL A 373 9.30 18.49 -15.54
C VAL A 373 8.10 18.44 -16.47
N LEU A 374 8.32 18.13 -17.76
CA LEU A 374 7.22 18.01 -18.73
C LEU A 374 6.29 16.84 -18.39
N LYS A 375 6.81 15.67 -17.96
CA LYS A 375 5.98 14.56 -17.49
C LYS A 375 5.10 14.97 -16.30
N ILE A 376 5.67 15.68 -15.32
CA ILE A 376 4.96 16.18 -14.13
C ILE A 376 3.89 17.22 -14.50
N LEU A 377 4.21 18.17 -15.37
CA LEU A 377 3.23 19.15 -15.85
C LEU A 377 2.11 18.49 -16.65
N LYS A 378 2.42 17.48 -17.44
CA LYS A 378 1.42 16.67 -18.16
C LYS A 378 0.51 15.92 -17.17
N ALA A 379 1.05 15.35 -16.09
CA ALA A 379 0.25 14.73 -15.04
C ALA A 379 -0.73 15.73 -14.40
N LYS A 380 -0.28 16.95 -14.09
CA LYS A 380 -1.16 18.03 -13.58
C LYS A 380 -2.26 18.39 -14.58
N ALA A 381 -1.91 18.47 -15.86
CA ALA A 381 -2.86 18.81 -16.93
C ALA A 381 -3.86 17.69 -17.24
N SER A 382 -3.48 16.41 -17.07
CA SER A 382 -4.39 15.27 -17.25
C SER A 382 -5.53 15.24 -16.23
N LEU A 383 -5.29 15.87 -15.09
CA LEU A 383 -6.25 16.04 -14.00
C LEU A 383 -7.01 17.38 -14.06
N ASP A 384 -6.81 18.15 -15.14
CA ASP A 384 -7.37 19.50 -15.35
C ASP A 384 -7.04 20.52 -14.22
N LEU A 385 -5.96 20.29 -13.44
CA LEU A 385 -5.60 21.15 -12.31
C LEU A 385 -5.24 22.58 -12.70
N GLN A 386 -4.85 22.81 -13.95
CA GLN A 386 -4.61 24.15 -14.50
C GLN A 386 -5.92 24.95 -14.70
N LYS A 387 -7.09 24.28 -14.68
CA LYS A 387 -8.42 24.90 -14.83
C LYS A 387 -9.17 24.93 -13.50
N ALA A 388 -9.15 23.80 -12.76
CA ALA A 388 -9.90 23.61 -11.53
C ALA A 388 -9.05 22.81 -10.54
N ARG A 389 -8.40 23.48 -9.62
CA ARG A 389 -7.46 22.86 -8.66
C ARG A 389 -7.99 22.77 -7.23
N LEU A 390 -9.12 23.43 -6.93
CA LEU A 390 -9.76 23.38 -5.62
C LEU A 390 -10.88 22.34 -5.64
N VAL A 391 -11.07 21.64 -4.51
CA VAL A 391 -12.20 20.75 -4.32
C VAL A 391 -13.33 21.45 -3.57
N ASP A 392 -14.57 21.05 -3.86
CA ASP A 392 -15.72 21.48 -3.08
C ASP A 392 -15.82 20.64 -1.81
N VAL A 393 -15.49 21.24 -0.68
CA VAL A 393 -15.52 20.56 0.64
C VAL A 393 -16.92 20.04 0.99
N ASN A 394 -18.01 20.66 0.47
CA ASN A 394 -19.37 20.17 0.72
C ASN A 394 -19.66 18.84 0.00
N ALA A 395 -18.95 18.55 -1.10
CA ALA A 395 -19.12 17.29 -1.82
C ALA A 395 -18.56 16.07 -1.05
N ILE A 396 -17.71 16.29 -0.05
CA ILE A 396 -17.12 15.22 0.78
C ILE A 396 -18.24 14.39 1.45
N ALA A 397 -19.27 15.05 2.01
CA ALA A 397 -20.37 14.38 2.71
C ALA A 397 -21.16 13.40 1.83
N THR A 398 -21.13 13.57 0.52
CA THR A 398 -21.84 12.69 -0.45
C THR A 398 -20.92 11.74 -1.20
N SER A 399 -19.60 11.89 -1.06
CA SER A 399 -18.61 11.13 -1.83
C SER A 399 -17.82 10.15 -0.97
N VAL A 400 -17.51 10.51 0.28
CA VAL A 400 -16.62 9.74 1.16
C VAL A 400 -17.44 8.88 2.12
N GLY A 401 -17.06 7.61 2.29
CA GLY A 401 -17.70 6.70 3.25
C GLY A 401 -19.15 6.36 2.92
N ARG A 402 -19.54 6.30 1.65
CA ARG A 402 -20.89 5.95 1.24
C ARG A 402 -21.29 4.56 1.76
N PRO A 403 -22.54 4.36 2.24
CA PRO A 403 -22.98 3.07 2.81
C PRO A 403 -22.73 1.87 1.89
N GLU A 404 -22.93 2.03 0.58
CA GLU A 404 -22.69 0.97 -0.40
C GLU A 404 -21.20 0.62 -0.53
N ASN A 405 -20.31 1.61 -0.41
CA ASN A 405 -18.86 1.39 -0.43
C ASN A 405 -18.39 0.69 0.85
N LEU A 406 -18.91 1.11 2.02
CA LEU A 406 -18.63 0.46 3.30
C LEU A 406 -19.08 -1.01 3.28
N ALA A 407 -20.27 -1.29 2.76
CA ALA A 407 -20.78 -2.64 2.60
C ALA A 407 -19.94 -3.46 1.62
N PHE A 408 -19.43 -2.83 0.56
CA PHE A 408 -18.53 -3.48 -0.40
C PHE A 408 -17.21 -3.88 0.27
N GLY A 409 -16.56 -2.98 1.00
CA GLY A 409 -15.31 -3.27 1.73
C GLY A 409 -15.48 -4.42 2.74
N GLN A 410 -16.62 -4.45 3.46
CA GLN A 410 -16.96 -5.54 4.36
C GLN A 410 -17.15 -6.87 3.60
N ARG A 411 -17.83 -6.86 2.45
CA ARG A 411 -18.04 -8.07 1.63
C ARG A 411 -16.72 -8.65 1.13
N VAL A 412 -15.78 -7.82 0.67
CA VAL A 412 -14.46 -8.29 0.24
C VAL A 412 -13.74 -8.98 1.40
N ALA A 413 -13.79 -8.40 2.60
CA ALA A 413 -13.20 -9.02 3.78
C ALA A 413 -13.90 -10.34 4.16
N ASP A 414 -15.22 -10.41 4.04
CA ASP A 414 -16.01 -11.64 4.28
C ASP A 414 -15.61 -12.76 3.29
N ASP A 415 -15.49 -12.44 1.99
CA ASP A 415 -15.15 -13.39 0.93
C ASP A 415 -13.70 -13.90 1.01
N ALA A 416 -12.79 -13.10 1.58
CA ALA A 416 -11.37 -13.44 1.74
C ALA A 416 -11.09 -14.43 2.88
N VAL A 417 -11.98 -14.55 3.87
CA VAL A 417 -11.74 -15.44 5.02
C VAL A 417 -11.43 -16.85 4.56
N THR A 418 -10.28 -17.37 4.97
CA THR A 418 -9.77 -18.68 4.55
C THR A 418 -9.57 -19.60 5.75
N LEU A 419 -10.31 -20.69 5.81
CA LEU A 419 -10.13 -21.75 6.83
C LEU A 419 -9.12 -22.76 6.29
N VAL A 420 -7.95 -22.84 6.91
CA VAL A 420 -6.84 -23.70 6.46
C VAL A 420 -6.88 -25.07 7.13
N ARG A 421 -7.16 -25.10 8.44
CA ARG A 421 -7.28 -26.32 9.23
C ARG A 421 -8.49 -26.24 10.16
N ASP A 422 -9.16 -27.37 10.42
CA ASP A 422 -10.29 -27.50 11.36
C ASP A 422 -10.32 -28.93 11.93
N ASN A 423 -9.17 -29.38 12.50
CA ASN A 423 -8.99 -30.74 13.01
C ASN A 423 -9.81 -30.97 14.28
N GLY A 424 -9.86 -29.97 15.16
CA GLY A 424 -10.63 -30.01 16.41
C GLY A 424 -12.13 -29.79 16.21
N LYS A 425 -12.56 -29.41 15.01
CA LYS A 425 -13.96 -29.10 14.67
C LYS A 425 -14.58 -28.07 15.61
N VAL A 426 -13.82 -27.00 15.87
CA VAL A 426 -14.22 -25.91 16.77
C VAL A 426 -15.35 -25.08 16.17
N LEU A 427 -15.39 -24.98 14.84
CA LEU A 427 -16.34 -24.14 14.13
C LEU A 427 -17.62 -24.91 13.71
N PRO A 428 -18.77 -24.26 13.70
CA PRO A 428 -19.03 -22.89 14.16
C PRO A 428 -19.23 -22.82 15.67
N LEU A 429 -18.91 -21.67 16.23
CA LEU A 429 -19.22 -21.38 17.65
C LEU A 429 -20.73 -21.21 17.82
N LYS A 430 -21.24 -21.66 18.96
CA LYS A 430 -22.65 -21.45 19.28
C LYS A 430 -22.83 -20.07 19.92
N SER A 431 -23.67 -19.21 19.32
CA SER A 431 -24.10 -18.00 19.99
C SER A 431 -25.00 -18.40 21.18
N LYS A 432 -24.76 -17.84 22.35
CA LYS A 432 -25.77 -17.86 23.40
C LYS A 432 -26.86 -16.92 22.96
N GLY A 433 -27.96 -17.47 22.41
CA GLY A 433 -29.09 -16.69 21.93
C GLY A 433 -29.49 -15.67 22.99
N THR A 434 -29.60 -14.40 22.58
CA THR A 434 -30.30 -13.40 23.40
C THR A 434 -31.70 -13.94 23.57
N GLY A 435 -32.01 -14.44 24.78
CA GLY A 435 -33.36 -14.77 25.15
C GLY A 435 -34.27 -13.62 24.75
N LYS A 436 -35.51 -13.90 24.35
CA LYS A 436 -36.50 -12.90 23.89
C LYS A 436 -36.29 -11.57 24.61
N ALA A 437 -36.10 -10.52 23.85
CA ALA A 437 -35.89 -9.17 24.37
C ALA A 437 -36.92 -8.89 25.52
N GLY A 438 -36.39 -8.69 26.74
CA GLY A 438 -37.21 -8.25 27.88
C GLY A 438 -37.30 -9.18 29.10
N LEU A 439 -36.67 -10.33 29.16
CA LEU A 439 -36.65 -11.15 30.37
C LEU A 439 -35.28 -11.15 31.03
N PRO A 440 -35.18 -10.88 32.36
CA PRO A 440 -33.94 -10.98 33.08
C PRO A 440 -33.47 -12.46 33.12
N TYR A 441 -32.17 -12.65 32.95
CA TYR A 441 -31.53 -13.96 33.09
C TYR A 441 -31.94 -14.60 34.41
N THR A 442 -32.65 -15.70 34.36
CA THR A 442 -32.91 -16.53 35.53
C THR A 442 -32.12 -17.80 35.41
N THR A 443 -31.32 -18.01 36.47
CA THR A 443 -30.80 -19.23 37.03
C THR A 443 -29.44 -19.76 36.61
N GLN A 444 -28.71 -20.03 37.64
CA GLN A 444 -27.40 -20.55 37.97
C GLN A 444 -26.95 -21.87 37.30
N GLU A 445 -27.60 -22.41 36.30
CA GLU A 445 -27.27 -23.76 35.76
C GLU A 445 -26.62 -23.78 34.36
N GLU A 446 -26.36 -22.62 33.71
CA GLU A 446 -25.75 -22.59 32.38
C GLU A 446 -24.33 -21.97 32.35
N THR A 447 -23.53 -22.25 33.38
CA THR A 447 -22.20 -21.62 33.54
C THR A 447 -21.06 -22.31 32.76
N HIS A 448 -21.33 -23.17 31.77
CA HIS A 448 -20.27 -24.05 31.25
C HIS A 448 -19.97 -23.96 29.73
N ASN A 449 -20.15 -22.82 29.10
CA ASN A 449 -19.54 -22.59 27.78
C ASN A 449 -18.66 -21.34 27.80
N GLN A 450 -17.58 -21.41 28.58
CA GLN A 450 -16.68 -20.27 28.68
C GLN A 450 -15.83 -20.17 27.42
N VAL A 451 -16.07 -19.10 26.63
CA VAL A 451 -15.21 -18.73 25.52
C VAL A 451 -14.17 -17.74 26.01
N VAL A 452 -12.92 -18.08 25.79
CA VAL A 452 -11.77 -17.21 26.08
C VAL A 452 -11.15 -16.78 24.76
N ALA A 453 -10.99 -15.47 24.56
CA ALA A 453 -10.22 -14.93 23.44
C ALA A 453 -8.95 -14.26 23.96
N VAL A 454 -7.80 -14.65 23.41
CA VAL A 454 -6.51 -14.01 23.67
C VAL A 454 -6.10 -13.25 22.42
N VAL A 455 -6.01 -11.93 22.54
CA VAL A 455 -5.63 -11.01 21.46
C VAL A 455 -4.15 -10.68 21.60
N PHE A 456 -3.34 -11.21 20.70
CA PHE A 456 -1.92 -10.93 20.60
C PHE A 456 -1.67 -9.79 19.64
N SER A 457 -1.05 -8.71 20.09
CA SER A 457 -0.72 -7.53 19.28
C SER A 457 0.69 -7.02 19.61
N ASP A 458 1.25 -6.16 18.77
CA ASP A 458 2.55 -5.52 19.06
C ASP A 458 2.44 -4.51 20.22
N ASP A 459 1.26 -3.91 20.41
CA ASP A 459 0.98 -3.00 21.54
C ASP A 459 -0.53 -3.00 21.85
N VAL A 460 -0.88 -3.34 23.10
CA VAL A 460 -2.28 -3.39 23.58
C VAL A 460 -3.00 -2.04 23.56
N ARG A 461 -2.27 -0.94 23.40
CA ARG A 461 -2.83 0.40 23.31
C ARG A 461 -3.41 0.72 21.92
N THR A 462 -3.03 -0.05 20.89
CA THR A 462 -3.51 0.14 19.51
C THR A 462 -4.98 -0.24 19.33
N GLU A 463 -5.51 -0.02 18.13
CA GLU A 463 -6.88 -0.40 17.75
C GLU A 463 -7.04 -1.93 17.53
N SER A 464 -5.94 -2.68 17.48
CA SER A 464 -5.95 -4.12 17.20
C SER A 464 -6.85 -4.88 18.18
N GLY A 465 -7.77 -5.67 17.66
CA GLY A 465 -8.70 -6.50 18.42
C GLY A 465 -9.91 -5.76 19.01
N ARG A 466 -10.05 -4.45 18.79
CA ARG A 466 -11.17 -3.68 19.36
C ARG A 466 -12.50 -4.00 18.68
N ALA A 467 -12.54 -4.04 17.35
CA ALA A 467 -13.71 -4.46 16.62
C ALA A 467 -14.00 -5.94 16.84
N PHE A 468 -12.96 -6.80 16.83
CA PHE A 468 -13.08 -8.22 17.15
C PHE A 468 -13.74 -8.46 18.52
N SER A 469 -13.24 -7.81 19.58
CA SER A 469 -13.77 -7.93 20.92
C SER A 469 -15.23 -7.47 21.03
N ARG A 470 -15.57 -6.34 20.39
CA ARG A 470 -16.94 -5.83 20.33
C ARG A 470 -17.89 -6.83 19.67
N GLU A 471 -17.52 -7.33 18.50
CA GLU A 471 -18.32 -8.29 17.74
C GLU A 471 -18.45 -9.64 18.45
N LEU A 472 -17.39 -10.13 19.09
CA LEU A 472 -17.43 -11.37 19.86
C LEU A 472 -18.39 -11.24 21.06
N ARG A 473 -18.27 -10.17 21.84
CA ARG A 473 -19.14 -9.92 22.99
C ARG A 473 -20.60 -9.61 22.61
N ALA A 474 -20.84 -9.09 21.43
CA ALA A 474 -22.20 -8.93 20.92
C ALA A 474 -22.92 -10.29 20.73
N ARG A 475 -22.17 -11.39 20.50
CA ARG A 475 -22.68 -12.75 20.31
C ARG A 475 -22.57 -13.60 21.58
N ILE A 476 -21.54 -13.38 22.36
CA ILE A 476 -21.27 -14.04 23.65
C ILE A 476 -20.92 -12.95 24.67
N PRO A 477 -21.91 -12.36 25.38
CA PRO A 477 -21.68 -11.23 26.29
C PRO A 477 -20.67 -11.51 27.41
N ASP A 478 -20.59 -12.75 27.87
CA ASP A 478 -19.69 -13.21 28.94
C ASP A 478 -18.33 -13.74 28.43
N ALA A 479 -18.03 -13.59 27.13
CA ALA A 479 -16.72 -13.96 26.59
C ALA A 479 -15.60 -13.18 27.28
N ARG A 480 -14.63 -13.91 27.81
CA ARG A 480 -13.43 -13.32 28.41
C ARG A 480 -12.43 -12.96 27.31
N VAL A 481 -12.16 -11.68 27.14
CA VAL A 481 -11.16 -11.21 26.18
C VAL A 481 -9.96 -10.66 26.92
N MET A 482 -8.78 -11.22 26.63
CA MET A 482 -7.50 -10.87 27.24
C MET A 482 -6.58 -10.30 26.14
N TYR A 483 -5.98 -9.14 26.39
CA TYR A 483 -5.05 -8.50 25.47
C TYR A 483 -3.62 -8.73 25.94
N VAL A 484 -2.76 -9.11 25.01
CA VAL A 484 -1.35 -9.43 25.28
C VAL A 484 -0.47 -8.71 24.26
N ASP A 485 0.60 -8.09 24.76
CA ASP A 485 1.71 -7.62 23.95
C ASP A 485 3.05 -8.11 24.51
N PRO A 486 4.17 -7.94 23.80
CA PRO A 486 5.48 -8.47 24.24
C PRO A 486 5.90 -8.03 25.63
N ARG A 487 5.51 -6.82 26.06
CA ARG A 487 5.91 -6.23 27.35
C ARG A 487 5.24 -6.90 28.53
N ILE A 488 4.05 -7.47 28.34
CA ILE A 488 3.22 -8.06 29.41
C ILE A 488 3.03 -9.57 29.28
N ALA A 489 3.40 -10.17 28.15
CA ALA A 489 3.15 -11.58 27.83
C ALA A 489 3.64 -12.53 28.95
N ALA A 490 4.88 -12.38 29.40
CA ALA A 490 5.45 -13.22 30.46
C ALA A 490 4.70 -13.07 31.81
N GLY A 491 4.32 -11.83 32.16
CA GLY A 491 3.58 -11.56 33.41
C GLY A 491 2.15 -12.07 33.38
N MET A 492 1.53 -12.18 32.23
CA MET A 492 0.15 -12.65 32.04
C MET A 492 0.06 -14.16 31.82
N SER A 493 1.19 -14.86 31.62
CA SER A 493 1.21 -16.28 31.23
C SER A 493 0.35 -17.14 32.16
N SER A 494 0.55 -17.08 33.50
CA SER A 494 -0.21 -17.86 34.46
C SER A 494 -1.72 -17.63 34.41
N GLU A 495 -2.14 -16.37 34.23
CA GLU A 495 -3.55 -16.00 34.14
C GLU A 495 -4.18 -16.46 32.82
N VAL A 496 -3.45 -16.32 31.70
CA VAL A 496 -3.89 -16.78 30.38
C VAL A 496 -4.04 -18.29 30.38
N LEU A 497 -3.03 -19.04 30.83
CA LEU A 497 -3.06 -20.50 30.83
C LEU A 497 -4.17 -21.06 31.73
N LYS A 498 -4.39 -20.47 32.90
CA LYS A 498 -5.53 -20.84 33.74
C LYS A 498 -6.87 -20.60 33.01
N ALA A 499 -7.02 -19.45 32.34
CA ALA A 499 -8.24 -19.19 31.59
C ALA A 499 -8.43 -20.18 30.43
N VAL A 500 -7.33 -20.58 29.77
CA VAL A 500 -7.34 -21.59 28.71
C VAL A 500 -7.74 -22.96 29.26
N ASP A 501 -7.22 -23.38 30.42
CA ASP A 501 -7.57 -24.67 31.06
C ASP A 501 -9.07 -24.72 31.40
N ASP A 502 -9.61 -23.62 31.94
CA ASP A 502 -11.01 -23.51 32.35
C ASP A 502 -12.00 -23.34 31.17
N ALA A 503 -11.52 -22.98 29.97
CA ALA A 503 -12.36 -22.70 28.80
C ALA A 503 -12.77 -23.97 28.03
N GLU A 504 -13.97 -23.97 27.44
CA GLU A 504 -14.39 -24.98 26.47
C GLU A 504 -13.89 -24.66 25.07
N THR A 505 -13.79 -23.37 24.74
CA THR A 505 -13.29 -22.88 23.46
C THR A 505 -12.35 -21.71 23.67
N VAL A 506 -11.23 -21.75 22.98
CA VAL A 506 -10.23 -20.69 22.98
C VAL A 506 -10.10 -20.10 21.59
N ILE A 507 -9.99 -18.79 21.50
CA ILE A 507 -9.68 -18.06 20.26
C ILE A 507 -8.36 -17.32 20.48
N ALA A 508 -7.34 -17.65 19.70
CA ALA A 508 -6.09 -16.92 19.67
C ALA A 508 -6.08 -16.00 18.44
N ALA A 509 -6.45 -14.72 18.62
CA ALA A 509 -6.44 -13.72 17.55
C ALA A 509 -5.05 -13.05 17.49
N VAL A 510 -4.29 -13.30 16.42
CA VAL A 510 -2.88 -12.89 16.31
C VAL A 510 -2.72 -11.80 15.26
N TYR A 511 -2.32 -10.62 15.70
CA TYR A 511 -2.10 -9.43 14.89
C TYR A 511 -0.62 -9.29 14.54
N ALA A 512 -0.20 -9.86 13.43
CA ALA A 512 1.17 -9.80 12.93
C ALA A 512 1.14 -9.27 11.48
N VAL A 513 1.49 -7.99 11.31
CA VAL A 513 1.49 -7.31 10.00
C VAL A 513 2.72 -6.41 9.86
N PRO A 514 3.19 -6.12 8.63
CA PRO A 514 4.10 -5.01 8.41
C PRO A 514 3.45 -3.71 8.89
N SER A 515 4.15 -2.91 9.67
CA SER A 515 3.62 -1.63 10.14
C SER A 515 4.71 -0.57 10.24
N ALA A 516 4.37 0.69 9.91
CA ALA A 516 5.23 1.82 10.15
C ALA A 516 5.53 1.93 11.66
N GLY A 517 6.80 2.10 12.01
CA GLY A 517 7.25 2.16 13.41
C GLY A 517 7.57 0.81 14.05
N LYS A 518 7.32 -0.32 13.36
CA LYS A 518 7.81 -1.63 13.79
C LYS A 518 9.30 -1.71 13.47
N MET A 519 10.15 -1.56 14.50
CA MET A 519 11.61 -1.59 14.36
C MET A 519 12.18 -3.02 14.23
N ALA A 520 11.33 -4.03 14.04
CA ALA A 520 11.75 -5.41 13.90
C ALA A 520 11.81 -5.81 12.42
N ASN A 521 12.92 -6.39 12.01
CA ASN A 521 13.09 -6.95 10.65
C ASN A 521 12.35 -8.30 10.51
N THR A 522 11.10 -8.35 10.97
CA THR A 522 10.25 -9.54 10.91
C THR A 522 8.78 -9.17 11.13
N VAL A 523 7.89 -9.92 10.53
CA VAL A 523 6.45 -9.94 10.82
C VAL A 523 6.05 -11.17 11.63
N ALA A 524 7.00 -11.94 12.13
CA ALA A 524 6.75 -13.02 13.08
C ALA A 524 6.36 -12.45 14.46
N MET A 525 5.78 -13.30 15.29
CA MET A 525 5.57 -12.95 16.70
C MET A 525 6.91 -12.79 17.40
N THR A 526 6.96 -11.89 18.39
CA THR A 526 8.14 -11.79 19.27
C THR A 526 8.31 -13.05 20.11
N ASP A 527 9.54 -13.25 20.64
CA ASP A 527 9.85 -14.42 21.45
C ASP A 527 8.91 -14.57 22.65
N GLU A 528 8.58 -13.46 23.34
CA GLU A 528 7.70 -13.48 24.53
C GLU A 528 6.25 -13.83 24.17
N SER A 529 5.70 -13.18 23.15
CA SER A 529 4.33 -13.44 22.68
C SER A 529 4.23 -14.81 22.00
N GLY A 530 5.25 -15.20 21.24
CA GLY A 530 5.34 -16.52 20.62
C GLY A 530 5.43 -17.64 21.63
N ALA A 531 6.24 -17.47 22.69
CA ALA A 531 6.34 -18.45 23.78
C ALA A 531 4.99 -18.64 24.49
N LEU A 532 4.24 -17.56 24.74
CA LEU A 532 2.92 -17.67 25.35
C LEU A 532 1.91 -18.35 24.42
N LEU A 533 1.91 -18.06 23.13
CA LEU A 533 1.05 -18.76 22.17
C LEU A 533 1.41 -20.26 22.12
N GLN A 534 2.70 -20.61 22.12
CA GLN A 534 3.13 -22.01 22.17
C GLN A 534 2.62 -22.73 23.43
N GLN A 535 2.75 -22.11 24.62
CA GLN A 535 2.22 -22.64 25.85
C GLN A 535 0.69 -22.81 25.80
N LEU A 536 -0.03 -21.82 25.27
CA LEU A 536 -1.48 -21.89 25.08
C LEU A 536 -1.88 -23.09 24.22
N LEU A 537 -1.15 -23.33 23.12
CA LEU A 537 -1.38 -24.50 22.26
C LEU A 537 -1.00 -25.81 22.93
N ASP A 538 0.01 -25.82 23.81
CA ASP A 538 0.39 -27.01 24.60
C ASP A 538 -0.71 -27.41 25.57
N HIS A 539 -1.49 -26.45 26.10
CA HIS A 539 -2.61 -26.67 27.00
C HIS A 539 -3.91 -27.03 26.29
N GLY A 540 -4.14 -26.59 25.06
CA GLY A 540 -5.46 -26.72 24.46
C GLY A 540 -5.55 -26.59 22.96
N ALA A 541 -4.61 -27.14 22.15
CA ALA A 541 -4.63 -26.99 20.69
C ALA A 541 -5.96 -27.41 20.04
N ALA A 542 -6.54 -28.55 20.46
CA ALA A 542 -7.76 -29.08 19.87
C ALA A 542 -8.99 -28.18 20.07
N LYS A 543 -9.03 -27.40 21.16
CA LYS A 543 -10.12 -26.44 21.48
C LYS A 543 -9.79 -24.99 21.11
N THR A 544 -8.63 -24.75 20.48
CA THR A 544 -8.16 -23.42 20.13
C THR A 544 -8.30 -23.18 18.64
N GLU A 545 -9.05 -22.13 18.26
CA GLU A 545 -9.04 -21.56 16.92
C GLU A 545 -7.99 -20.44 16.88
N VAL A 546 -6.95 -20.61 16.07
CA VAL A 546 -5.96 -19.57 15.81
C VAL A 546 -6.40 -18.76 14.60
N VAL A 547 -6.66 -17.47 14.80
CA VAL A 547 -7.04 -16.53 13.74
C VAL A 547 -5.86 -15.62 13.43
N ALA A 548 -5.25 -15.81 12.27
CA ALA A 548 -4.19 -14.95 11.76
C ALA A 548 -4.80 -13.66 11.18
N MET A 549 -4.71 -12.58 11.97
CA MET A 549 -5.14 -11.23 11.59
C MET A 549 -3.99 -10.50 10.87
N GLY A 550 -3.55 -11.04 9.74
CA GLY A 550 -2.42 -10.52 8.97
C GLY A 550 -1.59 -11.64 8.38
N ASN A 551 -0.36 -11.79 8.86
CA ASN A 551 0.61 -12.76 8.35
C ASN A 551 0.06 -14.20 8.34
N PRO A 552 -0.16 -14.82 7.16
CA PRO A 552 -0.71 -16.17 7.07
C PRO A 552 0.31 -17.26 7.44
N TYR A 553 1.61 -16.95 7.51
CA TYR A 553 2.67 -17.92 7.72
C TYR A 553 2.85 -18.37 9.19
N LEU A 554 2.09 -17.80 10.11
CA LEU A 554 2.22 -18.10 11.55
C LEU A 554 2.18 -19.60 11.86
N ALA A 555 1.31 -20.36 11.21
CA ALA A 555 1.18 -21.80 11.44
C ALA A 555 2.47 -22.59 11.12
N ALA A 556 3.37 -22.08 10.32
CA ALA A 556 4.68 -22.71 10.07
C ALA A 556 5.59 -22.67 11.31
N ASN A 557 5.43 -21.64 12.16
CA ASN A 557 6.20 -21.50 13.40
C ASN A 557 5.56 -22.22 14.59
N PHE A 558 4.28 -22.62 14.47
CA PHE A 558 3.51 -23.27 15.53
C PHE A 558 2.90 -24.59 15.05
N PRO A 559 3.69 -25.67 14.97
CA PRO A 559 3.25 -26.95 14.36
C PRO A 559 2.08 -27.61 15.11
N LYS A 560 1.82 -27.22 16.36
CA LYS A 560 0.67 -27.71 17.16
C LYS A 560 -0.65 -27.02 16.84
N VAL A 561 -0.69 -26.06 15.92
CA VAL A 561 -1.95 -25.42 15.50
C VAL A 561 -2.82 -26.45 14.77
N GLU A 562 -3.95 -26.80 15.37
CA GLU A 562 -4.92 -27.77 14.84
C GLU A 562 -6.06 -27.10 14.08
N ASN A 563 -6.46 -25.89 14.48
CA ASN A 563 -7.51 -25.10 13.83
C ASN A 563 -6.93 -23.75 13.46
N TYR A 564 -7.04 -23.37 12.17
CA TYR A 564 -6.33 -22.22 11.65
C TYR A 564 -7.14 -21.48 10.57
N MET A 565 -7.42 -20.22 10.83
CA MET A 565 -8.12 -19.30 9.95
C MET A 565 -7.24 -18.09 9.62
N CYS A 566 -7.25 -17.64 8.36
CA CYS A 566 -6.54 -16.45 7.90
C CYS A 566 -7.52 -15.39 7.39
N THR A 567 -7.28 -14.12 7.76
CA THR A 567 -8.00 -12.96 7.21
C THR A 567 -7.10 -12.07 6.35
N PHE A 568 -5.78 -12.32 6.36
CA PHE A 568 -4.75 -11.59 5.61
C PHE A 568 -4.66 -10.09 5.93
N SER A 569 -5.38 -9.60 6.93
CA SER A 569 -5.44 -8.19 7.25
C SER A 569 -5.89 -7.97 8.69
N ASN A 570 -5.38 -6.91 9.32
CA ASN A 570 -5.80 -6.43 10.64
C ASN A 570 -6.82 -5.28 10.57
N ALA A 571 -7.37 -4.98 9.39
CA ALA A 571 -8.40 -3.95 9.24
C ALA A 571 -9.68 -4.32 10.00
N SER A 572 -10.43 -3.33 10.47
CA SER A 572 -11.67 -3.55 11.24
C SER A 572 -12.69 -4.42 10.50
N VAL A 573 -12.79 -4.29 9.17
CA VAL A 573 -13.65 -5.16 8.34
C VAL A 573 -13.21 -6.63 8.42
N SER A 574 -11.91 -6.91 8.50
CA SER A 574 -11.36 -8.27 8.65
C SER A 574 -11.60 -8.83 10.05
N GLU A 575 -11.53 -7.99 11.08
CA GLU A 575 -11.92 -8.37 12.46
C GLU A 575 -13.40 -8.80 12.54
N ILE A 576 -14.29 -8.01 11.91
CA ILE A 576 -15.71 -8.32 11.82
C ILE A 576 -15.94 -9.62 11.04
N SER A 577 -15.26 -9.80 9.90
CA SER A 577 -15.38 -11.01 9.07
C SER A 577 -14.91 -12.26 9.81
N ALA A 578 -13.81 -12.16 10.57
CA ALA A 578 -13.33 -13.27 11.40
C ALA A 578 -14.41 -13.72 12.39
N VAL A 579 -15.03 -12.79 13.11
CA VAL A 579 -16.08 -13.13 14.06
C VAL A 579 -17.31 -13.72 13.36
N LYS A 580 -17.77 -13.13 12.24
CA LYS A 580 -18.86 -13.72 11.44
C LYS A 580 -18.54 -15.15 11.01
N ALA A 581 -17.32 -15.42 10.57
CA ALA A 581 -16.88 -16.76 10.16
C ALA A 581 -16.86 -17.74 11.33
N LEU A 582 -16.36 -17.30 12.51
CA LEU A 582 -16.36 -18.10 13.74
C LEU A 582 -17.78 -18.58 14.11
N PHE A 583 -18.82 -17.77 13.87
CA PHE A 583 -20.21 -18.11 14.14
C PHE A 583 -20.96 -18.72 12.94
N GLY A 584 -20.29 -18.90 11.82
CA GLY A 584 -20.92 -19.43 10.61
C GLY A 584 -21.96 -18.49 9.96
N GLU A 585 -21.92 -17.19 10.26
CA GLU A 585 -22.84 -16.18 9.69
C GLU A 585 -22.52 -15.87 8.22
N ILE A 586 -21.29 -16.13 7.79
CA ILE A 586 -20.85 -16.05 6.40
C ILE A 586 -20.38 -17.41 5.90
N ALA A 587 -20.46 -17.60 4.60
CA ALA A 587 -19.83 -18.76 3.97
C ALA A 587 -18.30 -18.54 3.90
N ILE A 588 -17.51 -19.51 4.34
CA ILE A 588 -16.06 -19.48 4.18
C ILE A 588 -15.73 -20.05 2.80
N ARG A 589 -15.13 -19.25 1.93
CA ARG A 589 -14.82 -19.61 0.53
C ARG A 589 -13.40 -19.22 0.11
N GLY A 590 -12.73 -18.39 0.87
CA GLY A 590 -11.38 -17.89 0.56
C GLY A 590 -10.39 -19.03 0.30
N ARG A 591 -9.33 -18.71 -0.43
CA ARG A 591 -8.23 -19.63 -0.73
C ARG A 591 -6.91 -18.95 -0.40
N LEU A 592 -5.95 -19.72 0.07
CA LEU A 592 -4.60 -19.19 0.33
C LEU A 592 -4.01 -18.60 -0.95
N PRO A 593 -3.67 -17.30 -1.00
CA PRO A 593 -2.98 -16.70 -2.13
C PRO A 593 -1.47 -16.98 -2.10
N VAL A 594 -1.00 -17.63 -1.04
CA VAL A 594 0.39 -17.98 -0.77
C VAL A 594 0.47 -19.39 -0.18
N SER A 595 1.61 -20.06 -0.37
CA SER A 595 1.91 -21.33 0.28
C SER A 595 2.48 -21.11 1.68
N ILE A 596 1.95 -21.80 2.69
CA ILE A 596 2.46 -21.78 4.05
C ILE A 596 3.44 -22.96 4.19
N PRO A 597 4.75 -22.74 4.38
CA PRO A 597 5.75 -23.81 4.41
C PRO A 597 5.38 -24.94 5.38
N GLN A 598 5.42 -26.19 4.90
CA GLN A 598 5.09 -27.41 5.65
C GLN A 598 3.64 -27.50 6.19
N VAL A 599 2.78 -26.54 5.87
CA VAL A 599 1.40 -26.47 6.39
C VAL A 599 0.37 -26.64 5.29
N ALA A 600 0.43 -25.83 4.23
CA ALA A 600 -0.57 -25.83 3.17
C ALA A 600 -0.03 -25.16 1.89
N GLU A 601 -0.37 -25.71 0.73
CA GLU A 601 -0.07 -25.12 -0.56
C GLU A 601 -1.02 -23.98 -0.92
N ARG A 602 -0.58 -23.04 -1.77
CA ARG A 602 -1.43 -22.02 -2.38
C ARG A 602 -2.70 -22.65 -2.98
N GLY A 603 -3.83 -21.97 -2.85
CA GLY A 603 -5.14 -22.49 -3.29
C GLY A 603 -5.86 -23.36 -2.26
N THR A 604 -5.18 -23.75 -1.18
CA THR A 604 -5.81 -24.49 -0.07
C THR A 604 -6.87 -23.62 0.63
N GLY A 605 -7.97 -24.25 1.03
CA GLY A 605 -9.01 -23.64 1.85
C GLY A 605 -10.19 -24.61 2.04
N ILE A 606 -10.68 -24.73 3.27
CA ILE A 606 -11.83 -25.55 3.63
C ILE A 606 -13.10 -24.71 3.43
N SER A 607 -13.96 -25.10 2.50
CA SER A 607 -15.24 -24.40 2.30
C SER A 607 -16.24 -24.79 3.38
N ARG A 608 -16.96 -23.78 3.91
CA ARG A 608 -18.09 -23.96 4.82
C ARG A 608 -19.27 -23.11 4.32
N PRO A 609 -20.51 -23.65 4.25
CA PRO A 609 -21.68 -22.84 3.96
C PRO A 609 -22.01 -21.94 5.16
N ALA A 610 -22.62 -20.79 4.89
CA ALA A 610 -23.24 -20.02 5.96
C ALA A 610 -24.36 -20.85 6.63
N GLN A 611 -24.43 -20.77 7.95
CA GLN A 611 -25.55 -21.37 8.69
C GLN A 611 -26.73 -20.39 8.64
N VAL A 612 -27.92 -20.89 8.33
CA VAL A 612 -29.15 -20.09 8.45
C VAL A 612 -29.41 -19.89 9.95
N VAL A 613 -29.06 -18.72 10.47
CA VAL A 613 -29.45 -18.34 11.83
C VAL A 613 -30.97 -18.18 11.82
N GLY A 614 -31.67 -19.13 12.45
CA GLY A 614 -33.13 -19.11 12.51
C GLY A 614 -33.64 -17.83 13.15
N GLY A 615 -34.33 -16.98 12.37
CA GLY A 615 -35.30 -16.02 12.85
C GLY A 615 -34.77 -14.71 13.45
N GLY A 616 -34.04 -13.91 12.71
CA GLY A 616 -34.01 -12.45 12.92
C GLY A 616 -35.11 -11.77 12.09
N PRO A 617 -35.72 -10.66 12.53
CA PRO A 617 -36.79 -10.00 11.79
C PRO A 617 -36.27 -9.49 10.45
N GLN A 618 -36.87 -9.96 9.36
CA GLN A 618 -36.74 -9.32 8.05
C GLN A 618 -37.17 -7.86 8.20
N HIS A 619 -36.25 -6.92 8.16
CA HIS A 619 -36.59 -5.53 7.91
C HIS A 619 -37.18 -5.45 6.51
N ALA A 620 -38.53 -5.46 6.44
CA ALA A 620 -39.24 -5.14 5.25
C ALA A 620 -38.85 -3.72 4.81
N GLN A 621 -38.22 -3.62 3.67
CA GLN A 621 -38.14 -2.38 2.92
C GLN A 621 -39.55 -1.88 2.62
N LYS A 622 -39.88 -0.72 3.10
CA LYS A 622 -40.90 0.17 2.54
C LYS A 622 -40.25 1.52 2.27
#